data_a29ce6d1630108d5d7a25bd92a65de7a
#
_entry.id   a29ce6d1630108d5d7a25bd92a65de7a
#
_cell.length_a   1.000
_cell.length_b   1.000
_cell.length_c   1.000
_cell.angle_alpha   90.00
_cell.angle_beta   90.00
_cell.angle_gamma   90.00
#
_symmetry.space_group_name_H-M   'P 1'
#
loop_
_entity.id
_entity.type
_entity.pdbx_description
1 polymer ?
#
loop_
_entity_poly.entity_id
_entity_poly.type
_entity_poly.pdbx_seq_one_letter_code
_entity_poly.pdbx_strand_id
1 'polypeptide(L)'
;MRYLIIIPCYNEALNIVKVFEDLTEFIGATRVNADILAINDMSTDNTEQVLRENKICFLSLPCNLGYSGALQTGFKYAIAHNFDFVIQFDGDGQHI
;
A
#
# COMPACT_ATOMS: atom_id res chain seq x y z
N MET A 1 -2.60 12.81 -15.01
CA MET A 1 -2.06 12.85 -13.65
C MET A 1 -1.89 11.45 -13.12
N ARG A 2 -0.82 11.24 -12.36
CA ARG A 2 -0.51 9.93 -11.80
C ARG A 2 -0.73 9.96 -10.29
N TYR A 3 -1.50 9.02 -9.80
CA TYR A 3 -1.80 8.87 -8.37
C TYR A 3 -1.08 7.65 -7.81
N LEU A 4 -0.55 7.75 -6.62
CA LEU A 4 -0.03 6.60 -5.87
C LEU A 4 -0.91 6.37 -4.66
N ILE A 5 -1.46 5.16 -4.54
CA ILE A 5 -2.23 4.76 -3.37
C ILE A 5 -1.28 4.00 -2.46
N ILE A 6 -1.03 4.54 -1.28
CA ILE A 6 -0.14 3.94 -0.29
C ILE A 6 -0.96 3.20 0.75
N ILE A 7 -0.64 1.94 0.98
CA ILE A 7 -1.30 1.11 1.98
C ILE A 7 -0.28 0.73 3.05
N PRO A 8 -0.22 1.45 4.18
CA PRO A 8 0.63 1.02 5.29
C PRO A 8 0.09 -0.28 5.87
N CYS A 9 0.95 -1.28 6.03
CA CYS A 9 0.56 -2.60 6.49
C CYS A 9 1.40 -3.02 7.69
N TYR A 10 0.74 -3.47 8.74
CA TYR A 10 1.39 -4.14 9.86
C TYR A 10 0.47 -5.27 10.31
N ASN A 11 0.89 -6.51 10.06
CA ASN A 11 0.10 -7.71 10.39
C ASN A 11 -1.30 -7.68 9.76
N GLU A 12 -1.35 -7.42 8.45
CA GLU A 12 -2.61 -7.28 7.70
C GLU A 12 -2.85 -8.43 6.73
N ALA A 13 -2.23 -9.60 6.97
CA ALA A 13 -2.32 -10.74 6.05
C ALA A 13 -3.75 -11.15 5.73
N LEU A 14 -4.68 -11.03 6.69
CA LEU A 14 -6.07 -11.43 6.49
C LEU A 14 -6.89 -10.42 5.70
N ASN A 15 -6.45 -9.18 5.63
CA ASN A 15 -7.25 -8.08 5.08
C ASN A 15 -6.68 -7.51 3.78
N ILE A 16 -5.35 -7.61 3.60
CA ILE A 16 -4.70 -6.85 2.53
C ILE A 16 -5.14 -7.28 1.12
N VAL A 17 -5.41 -8.56 0.91
CA VAL A 17 -5.82 -9.04 -0.40
C VAL A 17 -7.16 -8.44 -0.82
N LYS A 18 -8.12 -8.42 0.12
CA LYS A 18 -9.43 -7.83 -0.17
C LYS A 18 -9.33 -6.34 -0.41
N VAL A 19 -8.53 -5.62 0.38
CA VAL A 19 -8.32 -4.19 0.18
C VAL A 19 -7.71 -3.94 -1.20
N PHE A 20 -6.71 -4.73 -1.57
CA PHE A 20 -6.08 -4.62 -2.88
C PHE A 20 -7.06 -4.90 -4.02
N GLU A 21 -7.87 -5.95 -3.89
CA GLU A 21 -8.86 -6.29 -4.91
C GLU A 21 -9.90 -5.19 -5.06
N ASP A 22 -10.41 -4.66 -3.95
CA ASP A 22 -11.39 -3.58 -3.98
C ASP A 22 -10.83 -2.32 -4.65
N LEU A 23 -9.58 -1.97 -4.34
CA LEU A 23 -8.92 -0.82 -4.95
C LEU A 23 -8.67 -1.04 -6.44
N THR A 24 -8.24 -2.24 -6.82
CA THR A 24 -8.00 -2.58 -8.22
C THR A 24 -9.30 -2.47 -9.03
N GLU A 25 -10.41 -2.95 -8.48
CA GLU A 25 -11.72 -2.83 -9.11
C GLU A 25 -12.12 -1.37 -9.28
N PHE A 26 -11.93 -0.56 -8.23
CA PHE A 26 -12.24 0.86 -8.29
C PHE A 26 -11.42 1.57 -9.37
N ILE A 27 -10.12 1.29 -9.44
CA ILE A 27 -9.23 1.87 -10.45
C ILE A 27 -9.69 1.49 -11.84
N GLY A 28 -10.05 0.23 -12.05
CA GLY A 28 -10.54 -0.24 -13.35
C GLY A 28 -11.86 0.42 -13.74
N ALA A 29 -12.78 0.56 -12.78
CA ALA A 29 -14.11 1.14 -13.06
C ALA A 29 -14.04 2.64 -13.33
N THR A 30 -13.17 3.37 -12.61
CA THR A 30 -13.06 4.83 -12.76
C THR A 30 -12.05 5.25 -13.82
N ARG A 31 -11.19 4.32 -14.25
CA ARG A 31 -10.10 4.57 -15.21
C ARG A 31 -9.13 5.65 -14.75
N VAL A 32 -8.99 5.83 -13.44
CA VAL A 32 -8.01 6.74 -12.89
C VAL A 32 -6.61 6.13 -13.07
N ASN A 33 -5.62 6.98 -13.33
CA ASN A 33 -4.23 6.53 -13.51
C ASN A 33 -3.58 6.40 -12.12
N ALA A 34 -3.80 5.28 -11.46
CA ALA A 34 -3.34 5.06 -10.11
C ALA A 34 -2.60 3.72 -9.99
N ASP A 35 -1.52 3.75 -9.21
CA ASP A 35 -0.79 2.55 -8.82
C ASP A 35 -0.95 2.34 -7.32
N ILE A 36 -0.83 1.10 -6.89
CA ILE A 36 -0.95 0.72 -5.48
C ILE A 36 0.41 0.27 -4.97
N LEU A 37 0.81 0.80 -3.82
CA LEU A 37 2.05 0.40 -3.16
C LEU A 37 1.75 0.11 -1.70
N ALA A 38 1.98 -1.14 -1.28
CA ALA A 38 1.90 -1.51 0.13
C ALA A 38 3.24 -1.23 0.79
N ILE A 39 3.22 -0.67 1.99
CA ILE A 39 4.41 -0.48 2.81
C ILE A 39 4.31 -1.44 3.98
N ASN A 40 5.10 -2.50 3.94
CA ASN A 40 5.12 -3.51 5.00
C ASN A 40 6.05 -3.06 6.12
N ASP A 41 5.47 -2.63 7.24
CA ASP A 41 6.20 -2.08 8.38
C ASP A 41 6.67 -3.20 9.31
N MET A 42 7.51 -4.11 8.77
CA MET A 42 8.10 -5.23 9.48
C MET A 42 7.06 -6.10 10.19
N SER A 43 6.08 -6.61 9.41
CA SER A 43 5.04 -7.48 9.94
C SER A 43 5.63 -8.76 10.53
N THR A 44 5.04 -9.25 11.61
CA THR A 44 5.46 -10.47 12.28
C THR A 44 4.66 -11.70 11.85
N ASP A 45 3.54 -11.47 11.12
CA ASP A 45 2.76 -12.53 10.52
C ASP A 45 3.24 -12.82 9.09
N ASN A 46 2.43 -13.49 8.28
CA ASN A 46 2.78 -13.81 6.90
C ASN A 46 2.35 -12.72 5.89
N THR A 47 2.23 -11.47 6.33
CA THR A 47 1.81 -10.36 5.46
C THR A 47 2.72 -10.26 4.22
N GLU A 48 4.04 -10.29 4.39
CA GLU A 48 4.95 -10.17 3.24
C GLU A 48 4.75 -11.32 2.24
N GLN A 49 4.57 -12.54 2.72
CA GLN A 49 4.32 -13.67 1.86
C GLN A 49 3.03 -13.50 1.06
N VAL A 50 1.97 -13.02 1.73
CA VAL A 50 0.68 -12.77 1.10
C VAL A 50 0.81 -11.70 0.02
N LEU A 51 1.54 -10.61 0.29
CA LEU A 51 1.78 -9.57 -0.70
C LEU A 51 2.50 -10.13 -1.93
N ARG A 52 3.53 -10.93 -1.70
CA ARG A 52 4.34 -11.52 -2.77
C ARG A 52 3.51 -12.49 -3.61
N GLU A 53 2.75 -13.36 -2.97
CA GLU A 53 1.94 -14.37 -3.67
C GLU A 53 0.83 -13.76 -4.51
N ASN A 54 0.29 -12.62 -4.08
CA ASN A 54 -0.77 -11.93 -4.79
C ASN A 54 -0.27 -10.86 -5.75
N LYS A 55 1.05 -10.78 -5.95
CA LYS A 55 1.69 -9.85 -6.89
C LYS A 55 1.36 -8.39 -6.59
N ILE A 56 1.23 -8.07 -5.32
CA ILE A 56 1.02 -6.70 -4.86
C ILE A 56 2.39 -6.04 -4.76
N CYS A 57 2.55 -4.89 -5.39
CA CYS A 57 3.80 -4.13 -5.29
C CYS A 57 3.97 -3.65 -3.85
N PHE A 58 5.12 -3.91 -3.25
CA PHE A 58 5.34 -3.54 -1.85
C PHE A 58 6.80 -3.21 -1.56
N LEU A 59 7.00 -2.45 -0.49
CA LEU A 59 8.30 -2.23 0.12
C LEU A 59 8.23 -2.76 1.54
N SER A 60 9.25 -3.51 1.96
CA SER A 60 9.36 -3.97 3.35
C SER A 60 10.39 -3.11 4.06
N LEU A 61 10.00 -2.54 5.21
CA LEU A 61 10.90 -1.74 6.01
C LEU A 61 11.81 -2.65 6.84
N PRO A 62 13.08 -2.25 7.04
CA PRO A 62 14.04 -3.08 7.79
C PRO A 62 13.78 -3.08 9.29
N CYS A 63 12.93 -2.17 9.77
CA CYS A 63 12.54 -2.10 11.17
C CYS A 63 11.15 -1.49 11.25
N ASN A 64 10.50 -1.68 12.39
CA ASN A 64 9.17 -1.10 12.60
C ASN A 64 9.31 0.40 12.84
N LEU A 65 8.93 1.21 11.86
CA LEU A 65 9.00 2.66 11.93
C LEU A 65 7.68 3.29 12.38
N GLY A 66 6.65 2.47 12.54
CA GLY A 66 5.32 2.96 12.86
C GLY A 66 4.63 3.56 11.64
N TYR A 67 3.40 4.00 11.87
CA TYR A 67 2.52 4.51 10.81
C TYR A 67 3.13 5.70 10.07
N SER A 68 3.66 6.68 10.81
CA SER A 68 4.25 7.88 10.21
C SER A 68 5.47 7.55 9.37
N GLY A 69 6.31 6.62 9.82
CA GLY A 69 7.49 6.21 9.06
C GLY A 69 7.12 5.49 7.78
N ALA A 70 6.08 4.66 7.82
CA ALA A 70 5.58 3.99 6.63
C ALA A 70 5.06 5.00 5.60
N LEU A 71 4.30 6.00 6.04
CA LEU A 71 3.81 7.06 5.16
C LEU A 71 4.94 7.87 4.54
N GLN A 72 5.95 8.24 5.33
CA GLN A 72 7.10 8.97 4.81
C GLN A 72 7.82 8.17 3.72
N THR A 73 7.96 6.87 3.93
CA THR A 73 8.57 5.98 2.93
C THR A 73 7.77 6.01 1.63
N GLY A 74 6.45 5.94 1.72
CA GLY A 74 5.58 6.02 0.55
C GLY A 74 5.67 7.35 -0.16
N PHE A 75 5.74 8.47 0.59
CA PHE A 75 5.88 9.79 0.00
C PHE A 75 7.21 9.93 -0.74
N LYS A 76 8.30 9.42 -0.17
CA LYS A 76 9.61 9.45 -0.84
C LYS A 76 9.58 8.63 -2.13
N TYR A 77 8.91 7.50 -2.11
CA TYR A 77 8.74 6.67 -3.31
C TYR A 77 7.97 7.46 -4.38
N ALA A 78 6.88 8.12 -3.99
CA ALA A 78 6.08 8.89 -4.92
C ALA A 78 6.89 10.00 -5.59
N ILE A 79 7.71 10.70 -4.83
CA ILE A 79 8.58 11.77 -5.36
C ILE A 79 9.60 11.18 -6.33
N ALA A 80 10.25 10.08 -5.94
CA ALA A 80 11.29 9.44 -6.75
C ALA A 80 10.75 8.92 -8.08
N HIS A 81 9.47 8.54 -8.13
CA HIS A 81 8.84 7.95 -9.30
C HIS A 81 7.88 8.89 -10.03
N ASN A 82 7.93 10.17 -9.70
CA ASN A 82 7.19 11.24 -10.40
C ASN A 82 5.67 11.10 -10.36
N PHE A 83 5.14 10.67 -9.22
CA PHE A 83 3.70 10.71 -8.99
C PHE A 83 3.26 12.12 -8.66
N ASP A 84 2.08 12.49 -9.12
CA ASP A 84 1.52 13.83 -8.89
C ASP A 84 0.78 13.94 -7.57
N PHE A 85 0.12 12.87 -7.16
CA PHE A 85 -0.68 12.82 -5.93
C PHE A 85 -0.47 11.52 -5.18
N VAL A 86 -0.62 11.58 -3.87
CA VAL A 86 -0.55 10.42 -3.00
C VAL A 86 -1.86 10.30 -2.25
N ILE A 87 -2.43 9.10 -2.23
CA ILE A 87 -3.63 8.78 -1.49
C ILE A 87 -3.27 7.70 -0.49
N GLN A 88 -3.62 7.90 0.76
CA GLN A 88 -3.42 6.91 1.80
C GLN A 88 -4.68 6.07 1.98
N PHE A 89 -4.50 4.76 2.16
CA PHE A 89 -5.60 3.84 2.39
C PHE A 89 -5.17 2.82 3.43
N ASP A 90 -6.01 2.57 4.44
CA ASP A 90 -5.63 1.66 5.53
C ASP A 90 -5.71 0.20 5.11
N GLY A 91 -4.70 -0.58 5.50
CA GLY A 91 -4.58 -2.00 5.12
C GLY A 91 -5.63 -2.90 5.74
N ASP A 92 -6.34 -2.44 6.77
CA ASP A 92 -7.44 -3.18 7.39
C ASP A 92 -8.80 -2.89 6.73
N GLY A 93 -8.82 -2.03 5.72
CA GLY A 93 -10.05 -1.64 5.04
C GLY A 93 -10.89 -0.62 5.78
N GLN A 94 -10.42 -0.15 6.93
CA GLN A 94 -11.10 0.86 7.71
C GLN A 94 -10.49 2.24 7.42
N HIS A 95 -11.30 3.13 6.91
CA HIS A 95 -10.87 4.52 6.70
C HIS A 95 -12.04 5.41 7.07
N ILE A 96 -11.68 6.47 7.66
CA ILE A 96 -12.65 7.41 8.24
C ILE A 96 -12.70 8.64 7.37
#